data_380be24bddfbe6157d7bc59359f33081
#
_entry.id   380be24bddfbe6157d7bc59359f33081
#
_cell.length_a   1.000
_cell.length_b   1.000
_cell.length_c   1.000
_cell.angle_alpha   90.00
_cell.angle_beta   90.00
_cell.angle_gamma   90.00
#
_symmetry.space_group_name_H-M   'P 1'
#
loop_
_entity.id
_entity.type
_entity.pdbx_description
1 polymer ?
#
loop_
_entity_poly.entity_id
_entity_poly.type
_entity_poly.pdbx_seq_one_letter_code
_entity_poly.pdbx_strand_id
1 'polypeptide(L)'
;TKKNMYLGPKINGKEIFKYASFNIISNSYSGTPYTPTVRPVQVGAVDRAQIKGVPFGARLPWQQTFDINITKGVRFNRADNGKPLIMSVFFWIQNVLNARNVNSVYPFTGEAMNDGFINSPQGQLLAQNQIDAQSYIDLYKIMLASQTGMLGAPRTVRVGVRINFN
;
A
#
# COMPACT_ATOMS: atom_id res chain seq x y z
N THR A 1 40.45 -10.46 22.90
CA THR A 1 38.99 -10.76 22.74
C THR A 1 38.21 -9.54 23.19
N LYS A 2 37.76 -8.67 22.23
CA LYS A 2 36.86 -7.56 22.56
C LYS A 2 35.52 -8.16 23.03
N LYS A 3 35.29 -8.14 24.35
CA LYS A 3 33.97 -8.37 24.93
C LYS A 3 33.00 -7.38 24.22
N ASN A 4 31.99 -7.89 23.55
CA ASN A 4 30.86 -7.05 23.04
C ASN A 4 30.15 -6.41 24.24
N MET A 5 30.65 -5.26 24.68
CA MET A 5 30.09 -4.52 25.79
C MET A 5 28.82 -3.84 25.33
N TYR A 6 27.67 -4.26 25.84
CA TYR A 6 26.41 -3.60 25.61
C TYR A 6 26.40 -2.26 26.35
N LEU A 7 26.27 -1.15 25.60
CA LEU A 7 26.25 0.21 26.13
C LEU A 7 24.81 0.79 26.21
N GLY A 8 23.79 -0.01 25.90
CA GLY A 8 22.40 0.43 25.91
C GLY A 8 21.75 0.39 27.31
N PRO A 9 20.52 0.93 27.44
CA PRO A 9 19.80 0.95 28.70
C PRO A 9 19.46 -0.45 29.21
N LYS A 10 19.54 -0.65 30.53
CA LYS A 10 19.15 -1.89 31.22
C LYS A 10 17.85 -1.64 31.99
N ILE A 11 16.89 -2.56 31.88
CA ILE A 11 15.65 -2.57 32.65
C ILE A 11 15.71 -3.72 33.62
N ASN A 12 15.61 -3.43 34.93
CA ASN A 12 15.77 -4.42 36.01
C ASN A 12 17.05 -5.26 35.86
N GLY A 13 18.18 -4.62 35.50
CA GLY A 13 19.48 -5.28 35.30
C GLY A 13 19.59 -6.12 34.02
N LYS A 14 18.53 -6.28 33.23
CA LYS A 14 18.50 -7.06 31.98
C LYS A 14 18.76 -6.19 30.76
N GLU A 15 19.56 -6.67 29.82
CA GLU A 15 19.91 -6.01 28.55
C GLU A 15 18.80 -6.24 27.50
N ILE A 16 17.60 -5.71 27.75
CA ILE A 16 16.39 -6.00 26.94
C ILE A 16 16.57 -5.55 25.49
N PHE A 17 17.28 -4.46 25.25
CA PHE A 17 17.53 -3.93 23.89
C PHE A 17 18.75 -4.53 23.20
N LYS A 18 19.44 -5.48 23.82
CA LYS A 18 20.55 -6.19 23.18
C LYS A 18 20.05 -6.97 21.98
N TYR A 19 20.72 -6.83 20.83
CA TYR A 19 20.31 -7.41 19.55
C TYR A 19 18.88 -7.01 19.10
N ALA A 20 18.38 -5.87 19.59
CA ALA A 20 17.15 -5.29 19.08
C ALA A 20 17.47 -4.21 18.04
N SER A 21 16.66 -4.12 17.00
CA SER A 21 16.63 -2.98 16.09
C SER A 21 15.22 -2.47 15.94
N PHE A 22 15.10 -1.17 15.86
CA PHE A 22 13.85 -0.46 15.62
C PHE A 22 14.07 0.48 14.45
N ASN A 23 13.25 0.35 13.43
CA ASN A 23 13.37 1.11 12.20
C ASN A 23 12.02 1.72 11.83
N ILE A 24 12.01 3.02 11.58
CA ILE A 24 10.84 3.77 11.11
C ILE A 24 11.20 4.34 9.74
N ILE A 25 10.32 4.12 8.78
CA ILE A 25 10.44 4.69 7.44
C ILE A 25 9.19 5.51 7.18
N SER A 26 9.36 6.78 6.89
CA SER A 26 8.29 7.69 6.48
C SER A 26 8.57 8.20 5.08
N ASN A 27 7.64 7.96 4.17
CA ASN A 27 7.71 8.51 2.81
C ASN A 27 6.49 9.40 2.59
N SER A 28 6.74 10.60 2.06
CA SER A 28 5.70 11.55 1.68
C SER A 28 6.10 12.19 0.35
N TYR A 29 5.25 12.09 -0.65
CA TYR A 29 5.53 12.66 -1.96
C TYR A 29 4.24 13.15 -2.64
N SER A 30 4.38 14.17 -3.51
CA SER A 30 3.26 14.66 -4.30
C SER A 30 2.82 13.60 -5.30
N GLY A 31 1.52 13.50 -5.54
CA GLY A 31 0.98 12.57 -6.51
C GLY A 31 1.53 12.80 -7.94
N THR A 32 1.51 11.75 -8.74
CA THR A 32 1.92 11.80 -10.14
C THR A 32 0.95 12.65 -10.97
N PRO A 33 1.41 13.34 -12.00
CA PRO A 33 0.53 14.07 -12.91
C PRO A 33 -0.26 13.10 -13.80
N TYR A 34 -1.50 13.46 -14.14
CA TYR A 34 -2.32 12.75 -15.10
C TYR A 34 -3.01 13.72 -16.07
N THR A 35 -3.52 13.19 -17.19
CA THR A 35 -4.19 13.97 -18.22
C THR A 35 -5.71 13.83 -18.06
N PRO A 36 -6.45 14.90 -17.70
CA PRO A 36 -7.89 14.86 -17.63
C PRO A 36 -8.55 14.67 -19.00
N THR A 37 -9.75 14.07 -19.01
CA THR A 37 -10.54 13.90 -20.24
C THR A 37 -11.87 14.64 -20.15
N VAL A 38 -12.48 14.94 -21.32
CA VAL A 38 -13.73 15.72 -21.42
C VAL A 38 -14.98 14.86 -21.18
N ARG A 39 -14.87 13.54 -21.31
CA ARG A 39 -15.98 12.60 -21.11
C ARG A 39 -15.50 11.32 -20.44
N PRO A 40 -16.40 10.62 -19.75
CA PRO A 40 -16.06 9.31 -19.21
C PRO A 40 -15.88 8.28 -20.33
N VAL A 41 -15.09 7.26 -20.04
CA VAL A 41 -14.93 6.07 -20.89
C VAL A 41 -15.32 4.87 -20.04
N GLN A 42 -16.13 3.97 -20.59
CA GLN A 42 -16.52 2.74 -19.94
C GLN A 42 -15.27 1.90 -19.63
N VAL A 43 -15.22 1.35 -18.44
CA VAL A 43 -14.12 0.44 -18.05
C VAL A 43 -14.08 -0.77 -18.99
N GLY A 44 -12.90 -1.07 -19.52
CA GLY A 44 -12.70 -2.15 -20.49
C GLY A 44 -12.97 -1.78 -21.95
N ALA A 45 -13.48 -0.57 -22.23
CA ALA A 45 -13.66 -0.12 -23.61
C ALA A 45 -12.30 0.33 -24.22
N VAL A 46 -12.16 0.11 -25.52
CA VAL A 46 -10.96 0.54 -26.31
C VAL A 46 -11.11 1.99 -26.79
N ASP A 47 -12.06 2.71 -26.27
CA ASP A 47 -12.35 4.08 -26.69
C ASP A 47 -11.37 5.09 -26.06
N ARG A 48 -11.09 6.17 -26.77
CA ARG A 48 -10.22 7.27 -26.33
C ARG A 48 -11.03 8.54 -26.18
N ALA A 49 -11.09 9.06 -24.95
CA ALA A 49 -11.70 10.36 -24.71
C ALA A 49 -10.73 11.49 -25.10
N GLN A 50 -11.32 12.58 -25.59
CA GLN A 50 -10.58 13.80 -25.86
C GLN A 50 -9.99 14.38 -24.57
N ILE A 51 -8.78 14.91 -24.66
CA ILE A 51 -8.07 15.54 -23.54
C ILE A 51 -8.76 16.84 -23.15
N LYS A 52 -8.91 17.06 -21.84
CA LYS A 52 -9.41 18.29 -21.25
C LYS A 52 -8.22 19.18 -20.85
N GLY A 53 -8.02 20.27 -21.56
CA GLY A 53 -6.91 21.19 -21.28
C GLY A 53 -5.58 20.70 -21.84
N VAL A 54 -4.55 20.65 -21.00
CA VAL A 54 -3.19 20.27 -21.40
C VAL A 54 -2.85 18.87 -20.92
N PRO A 55 -1.97 18.13 -21.62
CA PRO A 55 -1.42 16.87 -21.13
C PRO A 55 -0.79 17.06 -19.74
N PHE A 56 -1.04 16.10 -18.83
CA PHE A 56 -0.54 16.14 -17.45
C PHE A 56 -0.99 17.37 -16.63
N GLY A 57 -2.13 17.98 -17.00
CA GLY A 57 -2.66 19.19 -16.37
C GLY A 57 -3.26 19.00 -14.97
N ALA A 58 -3.41 17.79 -14.48
CA ALA A 58 -3.89 17.49 -13.14
C ALA A 58 -2.92 16.58 -12.37
N ARG A 59 -3.06 16.52 -11.04
CA ARG A 59 -2.23 15.69 -10.18
C ARG A 59 -3.06 14.84 -9.25
N LEU A 60 -2.56 13.64 -8.96
CA LEU A 60 -3.06 12.80 -7.89
C LEU A 60 -2.84 13.47 -6.52
N PRO A 61 -3.60 13.08 -5.49
CA PRO A 61 -3.36 13.53 -4.12
C PRO A 61 -1.95 13.14 -3.64
N TRP A 62 -1.50 13.81 -2.57
CA TRP A 62 -0.29 13.43 -1.85
C TRP A 62 -0.39 11.99 -1.36
N GLN A 63 0.72 11.29 -1.44
CA GLN A 63 0.86 9.92 -0.96
C GLN A 63 1.75 9.90 0.28
N GLN A 64 1.34 9.12 1.27
CA GLN A 64 2.07 8.98 2.52
C GLN A 64 2.10 7.53 2.94
N THR A 65 3.29 7.03 3.29
CA THR A 65 3.46 5.72 3.92
C THR A 65 4.29 5.89 5.18
N PHE A 66 3.92 5.13 6.20
CA PHE A 66 4.61 5.09 7.47
C PHE A 66 4.78 3.64 7.87
N ASP A 67 6.02 3.17 7.86
CA ASP A 67 6.36 1.77 8.10
C ASP A 67 7.20 1.63 9.35
N ILE A 68 6.92 0.59 10.14
CA ILE A 68 7.68 0.25 11.35
C ILE A 68 8.20 -1.18 11.22
N ASN A 69 9.49 -1.35 11.49
CA ASN A 69 10.11 -2.66 11.58
C ASN A 69 10.83 -2.79 12.91
N ILE A 70 10.44 -3.79 13.68
CA ILE A 70 11.05 -4.13 14.96
C ILE A 70 11.66 -5.52 14.82
N THR A 71 12.93 -5.66 15.15
CA THR A 71 13.61 -6.95 15.15
C THR A 71 14.26 -7.19 16.50
N LYS A 72 14.09 -8.40 17.04
CA LYS A 72 14.74 -8.84 18.27
C LYS A 72 15.51 -10.14 18.03
N GLY A 73 16.81 -10.08 18.19
CA GLY A 73 17.69 -11.25 18.14
C GLY A 73 17.89 -11.88 19.51
N VAL A 74 17.96 -13.19 19.54
CA VAL A 74 18.37 -13.99 20.69
C VAL A 74 19.53 -14.88 20.25
N ARG A 75 20.62 -14.81 20.97
CA ARG A 75 21.80 -15.61 20.72
C ARG A 75 21.79 -16.85 21.62
N PHE A 76 21.85 -18.02 21.01
CA PHE A 76 22.00 -19.30 21.71
C PHE A 76 23.43 -19.75 21.56
N ASN A 77 24.11 -19.97 22.70
CA ASN A 77 25.43 -20.59 22.70
C ASN A 77 25.25 -22.12 22.61
N ARG A 78 25.82 -22.74 21.60
CA ARG A 78 25.86 -24.19 21.50
C ARG A 78 26.87 -24.74 22.52
N ALA A 79 26.50 -25.81 23.24
CA ALA A 79 27.32 -26.38 24.30
C ALA A 79 28.65 -27.01 23.81
N ASP A 80 28.76 -27.28 22.52
CA ASP A 80 29.83 -28.07 21.92
C ASP A 80 30.73 -27.21 21.01
N ASN A 81 31.44 -26.22 21.55
CA ASN A 81 32.36 -25.33 20.82
C ASN A 81 31.93 -24.88 19.42
N GLY A 82 30.66 -25.08 19.07
CA GLY A 82 30.06 -24.72 17.81
C GLY A 82 29.81 -23.22 17.70
N LYS A 83 29.67 -22.74 16.49
CA LYS A 83 29.32 -21.34 16.21
C LYS A 83 27.94 -21.00 16.81
N PRO A 84 27.78 -19.80 17.39
CA PRO A 84 26.52 -19.44 18.03
C PRO A 84 25.37 -19.41 17.03
N LEU A 85 24.22 -19.96 17.42
CA LEU A 85 22.98 -19.84 16.70
C LEU A 85 22.33 -18.50 17.03
N ILE A 86 21.98 -17.71 16.03
CA ILE A 86 21.27 -16.45 16.21
C ILE A 86 19.87 -16.61 15.63
N MET A 87 18.87 -16.54 16.50
CA MET A 87 17.46 -16.49 16.12
C MET A 87 16.96 -15.06 16.25
N SER A 88 16.33 -14.54 15.22
CA SER A 88 15.75 -13.20 15.21
C SER A 88 14.25 -13.28 14.92
N VAL A 89 13.46 -12.67 15.77
CA VAL A 89 12.02 -12.45 15.55
C VAL A 89 11.86 -11.05 15.00
N PHE A 90 11.12 -10.89 13.92
CA PHE A 90 10.81 -9.58 13.36
C PHE A 90 9.30 -9.35 13.33
N PHE A 91 8.95 -8.10 13.54
CA PHE A 91 7.60 -7.58 13.44
C PHE A 91 7.63 -6.38 12.49
N TRP A 92 6.96 -6.50 11.36
CA TRP A 92 6.95 -5.48 10.32
C TRP A 92 5.53 -5.03 10.03
N ILE A 93 5.26 -3.75 10.24
CA ILE A 93 4.01 -3.10 9.91
C ILE A 93 4.28 -2.14 8.77
N GLN A 94 3.64 -2.38 7.64
CA GLN A 94 3.62 -1.46 6.50
C GLN A 94 2.33 -0.65 6.53
N ASN A 95 2.42 0.62 6.16
CA ASN A 95 1.33 1.57 6.16
C ASN A 95 0.59 1.62 7.52
N VAL A 96 1.32 1.91 8.60
CA VAL A 96 0.81 1.95 9.99
C VAL A 96 -0.43 2.81 10.12
N LEU A 97 -0.46 3.95 9.44
CA LEU A 97 -1.57 4.91 9.47
C LEU A 97 -2.78 4.44 8.64
N ASN A 98 -2.65 3.34 7.91
CA ASN A 98 -3.66 2.85 6.97
C ASN A 98 -4.12 3.94 5.99
N ALA A 99 -3.17 4.76 5.53
CA ALA A 99 -3.44 5.84 4.58
C ALA A 99 -3.94 5.27 3.25
N ARG A 100 -5.01 5.82 2.72
CA ARG A 100 -5.55 5.47 1.40
C ARG A 100 -4.78 6.24 0.32
N ASN A 101 -3.65 5.70 -0.10
CA ASN A 101 -2.86 6.27 -1.18
C ASN A 101 -3.53 5.99 -2.53
N VAL A 102 -3.67 7.02 -3.35
CA VAL A 102 -4.29 6.92 -4.68
C VAL A 102 -3.18 6.78 -5.72
N ASN A 103 -3.02 5.59 -6.29
CA ASN A 103 -1.99 5.30 -7.30
C ASN A 103 -2.41 5.71 -8.71
N SER A 104 -3.71 5.66 -9.00
CA SER A 104 -4.29 6.03 -10.28
C SER A 104 -5.72 6.52 -10.10
N VAL A 105 -6.21 7.30 -11.05
CA VAL A 105 -7.59 7.81 -11.09
C VAL A 105 -8.18 7.64 -12.48
N TYR A 106 -9.50 7.64 -12.55
CA TYR A 106 -10.20 7.78 -13.82
C TYR A 106 -10.03 9.21 -14.32
N PRO A 107 -9.53 9.41 -15.55
CA PRO A 107 -9.15 10.75 -16.04
C PRO A 107 -10.30 11.75 -16.12
N PHE A 108 -11.55 11.29 -16.26
CA PHE A 108 -12.72 12.17 -16.32
C PHE A 108 -13.09 12.75 -14.96
N THR A 109 -13.17 11.91 -13.93
CA THR A 109 -13.61 12.32 -12.59
C THR A 109 -12.45 12.78 -11.69
N GLY A 110 -11.25 12.27 -11.94
CA GLY A 110 -10.13 12.42 -11.01
C GLY A 110 -10.24 11.56 -9.75
N GLU A 111 -11.14 10.57 -9.73
CA GLU A 111 -11.40 9.68 -8.61
C GLU A 111 -10.94 8.26 -8.90
N ALA A 112 -10.50 7.53 -7.86
CA ALA A 112 -10.01 6.16 -7.99
C ALA A 112 -11.13 5.11 -8.12
N MET A 113 -12.34 5.43 -7.64
CA MET A 113 -13.46 4.48 -7.52
C MET A 113 -14.69 4.88 -8.35
N ASN A 114 -14.57 5.89 -9.19
CA ASN A 114 -15.69 6.43 -9.95
C ASN A 114 -15.18 6.95 -11.30
N ASP A 115 -15.53 6.28 -12.38
CA ASP A 115 -15.18 6.69 -13.74
C ASP A 115 -16.16 7.73 -14.33
N GLY A 116 -17.31 7.96 -13.66
CA GLY A 116 -18.36 8.85 -14.10
C GLY A 116 -19.25 8.27 -15.23
N PHE A 117 -18.96 7.07 -15.71
CA PHE A 117 -19.64 6.52 -16.87
C PHE A 117 -21.12 6.24 -16.60
N ILE A 118 -21.47 5.62 -15.49
CA ILE A 118 -22.86 5.30 -15.13
C ILE A 118 -23.75 6.55 -15.05
N ASN A 119 -23.18 7.69 -14.65
CA ASN A 119 -23.91 8.96 -14.54
C ASN A 119 -23.95 9.74 -15.88
N SER A 120 -23.26 9.26 -16.89
CA SER A 120 -23.29 9.87 -18.22
C SER A 120 -24.58 9.49 -19.01
N PRO A 121 -24.99 10.30 -20.00
CA PRO A 121 -26.12 9.95 -20.84
C PRO A 121 -25.98 8.58 -21.50
N GLN A 122 -24.78 8.22 -21.92
CA GLN A 122 -24.48 6.93 -22.54
C GLN A 122 -24.63 5.77 -21.54
N GLY A 123 -24.10 5.94 -20.32
CA GLY A 123 -24.22 4.94 -19.26
C GLY A 123 -25.65 4.73 -18.81
N GLN A 124 -26.43 5.79 -18.73
CA GLN A 124 -27.88 5.74 -18.42
C GLN A 124 -28.67 5.00 -19.50
N LEU A 125 -28.39 5.28 -20.76
CA LEU A 125 -29.02 4.56 -21.87
C LEU A 125 -28.68 3.08 -21.87
N LEU A 126 -27.43 2.73 -21.59
CA LEU A 126 -27.04 1.33 -21.49
C LEU A 126 -27.72 0.63 -20.32
N ALA A 127 -27.84 1.29 -19.17
CA ALA A 127 -28.55 0.73 -18.02
C ALA A 127 -30.04 0.52 -18.31
N GLN A 128 -30.70 1.48 -18.93
CA GLN A 128 -32.12 1.38 -19.29
C GLN A 128 -32.43 0.27 -20.32
N ASN A 129 -31.48 -0.07 -21.17
CA ASN A 129 -31.62 -1.15 -22.15
C ASN A 129 -31.32 -2.55 -21.55
N GLN A 130 -30.98 -2.66 -20.29
CA GLN A 130 -30.81 -3.95 -19.59
C GLN A 130 -32.17 -4.47 -19.08
N ILE A 131 -32.26 -5.77 -18.89
CA ILE A 131 -33.45 -6.42 -18.30
C ILE A 131 -33.74 -5.84 -16.91
N ASP A 132 -32.68 -5.59 -16.14
CA ASP A 132 -32.76 -4.90 -14.84
C ASP A 132 -31.65 -3.84 -14.76
N ALA A 133 -32.04 -2.60 -14.87
CA ALA A 133 -31.16 -1.44 -14.85
C ALA A 133 -30.42 -1.31 -13.52
N GLN A 134 -31.06 -1.62 -12.38
CA GLN A 134 -30.44 -1.49 -11.08
C GLN A 134 -29.35 -2.54 -10.86
N SER A 135 -29.61 -3.79 -11.20
CA SER A 135 -28.62 -4.86 -11.15
C SER A 135 -27.39 -4.58 -12.02
N TYR A 136 -27.61 -4.00 -13.21
CA TYR A 136 -26.50 -3.56 -14.07
C TYR A 136 -25.65 -2.48 -13.41
N ILE A 137 -26.27 -1.46 -12.82
CA ILE A 137 -25.57 -0.37 -12.12
C ILE A 137 -24.76 -0.90 -10.94
N ASP A 138 -25.33 -1.81 -10.15
CA ASP A 138 -24.67 -2.36 -8.97
C ASP A 138 -23.50 -3.28 -9.36
N LEU A 139 -23.66 -4.11 -10.39
CA LEU A 139 -22.60 -4.92 -10.94
C LEU A 139 -21.45 -4.04 -11.48
N TYR A 140 -21.78 -2.96 -12.17
CA TYR A 140 -20.78 -2.01 -12.68
C TYR A 140 -19.98 -1.37 -11.55
N LYS A 141 -20.63 -0.95 -10.46
CA LYS A 141 -19.94 -0.42 -9.27
C LYS A 141 -19.01 -1.45 -8.61
N ILE A 142 -19.46 -2.71 -8.54
CA ILE A 142 -18.61 -3.80 -8.02
C ILE A 142 -17.41 -4.00 -8.94
N MET A 143 -17.57 -3.95 -10.25
CA MET A 143 -16.48 -4.05 -11.21
C MET A 143 -15.48 -2.90 -11.05
N LEU A 144 -15.96 -1.66 -10.86
CA LEU A 144 -15.07 -0.52 -10.55
C LEU A 144 -14.29 -0.72 -9.24
N ALA A 145 -14.98 -1.18 -8.21
CA ALA A 145 -14.37 -1.43 -6.90
C ALA A 145 -13.33 -2.58 -6.92
N SER A 146 -13.48 -3.53 -7.85
CA SER A 146 -12.57 -4.65 -8.01
C SER A 146 -11.31 -4.32 -8.84
N GLN A 147 -11.23 -3.12 -9.43
CA GLN A 147 -10.04 -2.70 -10.19
C GLN A 147 -8.82 -2.63 -9.27
N THR A 148 -7.86 -3.49 -9.53
CA THR A 148 -6.59 -3.52 -8.80
C THR A 148 -5.68 -2.40 -9.27
N GLY A 149 -4.89 -1.84 -8.33
CA GLY A 149 -3.88 -0.83 -8.65
C GLY A 149 -4.34 0.63 -8.56
N MET A 150 -5.65 0.92 -8.45
CA MET A 150 -6.14 2.29 -8.26
C MET A 150 -5.77 2.84 -6.88
N LEU A 151 -5.80 1.99 -5.87
CA LEU A 151 -5.41 2.34 -4.50
C LEU A 151 -4.13 1.60 -4.11
N GLY A 152 -3.34 2.23 -3.25
CA GLY A 152 -2.16 1.63 -2.63
C GLY A 152 -2.55 0.52 -1.65
N ALA A 153 -1.55 -0.27 -1.26
CA ALA A 153 -1.74 -1.36 -0.32
C ALA A 153 -2.25 -0.85 1.04
N PRO A 154 -3.25 -1.51 1.63
CA PRO A 154 -3.70 -1.22 2.98
C PRO A 154 -2.61 -1.59 4.00
N ARG A 155 -2.86 -1.30 5.28
CA ARG A 155 -1.97 -1.70 6.35
C ARG A 155 -1.77 -3.22 6.33
N THR A 156 -0.51 -3.63 6.32
CA THR A 156 -0.10 -5.03 6.34
C THR A 156 0.79 -5.27 7.55
N VAL A 157 0.52 -6.33 8.30
CA VAL A 157 1.32 -6.76 9.44
C VAL A 157 1.94 -8.10 9.12
N ARG A 158 3.26 -8.20 9.30
CA ARG A 158 4.03 -9.43 9.10
C ARG A 158 4.84 -9.73 10.34
N VAL A 159 4.77 -10.98 10.78
CA VAL A 159 5.58 -11.52 11.87
C VAL A 159 6.35 -12.71 11.33
N GLY A 160 7.61 -12.80 11.67
CA GLY A 160 8.40 -13.93 11.22
C GLY A 160 9.62 -14.18 12.09
N VAL A 161 10.21 -15.35 11.90
CA VAL A 161 11.42 -15.79 12.59
C VAL A 161 12.50 -16.07 11.54
N ARG A 162 13.69 -15.56 11.78
CA ARG A 162 14.88 -15.83 10.97
C ARG A 162 15.90 -16.55 11.83
N ILE A 163 16.41 -17.66 11.35
CA ILE A 163 17.45 -18.43 12.00
C ILE A 163 18.72 -18.34 11.13
N ASN A 164 19.81 -17.87 11.71
CA ASN A 164 21.09 -17.77 11.04
C ASN A 164 22.02 -18.83 11.62
N PHE A 165 22.47 -19.74 10.76
CA PHE A 165 23.49 -20.75 11.04
C PHE A 165 24.84 -20.21 10.53
N ASN A 166 25.76 -19.87 11.44
CA ASN A 166 27.12 -19.42 11.11
C ASN A 166 28.15 -20.51 11.39
#